data_4c8d9df5277fb8c51ea7dbf0cb98e972
#
_entry.id   4c8d9df5277fb8c51ea7dbf0cb98e972
#
_cell.length_a   1.000
_cell.length_b   1.000
_cell.length_c   1.000
_cell.angle_alpha   90.00
_cell.angle_beta   90.00
_cell.angle_gamma   90.00
#
_symmetry.space_group_name_H-M   'P 1'
#
loop_
_entity.id
_entity.type
_entity.pdbx_description
1 polymer ?
#
loop_
_entity_poly.entity_id
_entity_poly.type
_entity_poly.pdbx_seq_one_letter_code
_entity_poly.pdbx_strand_id
1 'polypeptide(L)'
;IARILAGYGLTCVVHWYSCDRHLDRYLDLDSYFTLGPGVFADPAVREVARRAPRGRLLVETDGLSAAQWALGREVPPEETGALLAAMLREAALLRGVSPETMRAEAHAAFCALYGA
;
A
#
# COMPACT_ATOMS: atom_id res chain seq x y z
N ILE A 1 15.11 -9.06 7.86
CA ILE A 1 15.13 -8.57 6.46
C ILE A 1 15.49 -7.09 6.42
N ALA A 2 14.78 -6.17 7.11
CA ALA A 2 15.02 -4.73 7.05
C ALA A 2 16.48 -4.35 7.35
N ARG A 3 17.12 -4.99 8.35
CA ARG A 3 18.54 -4.76 8.68
C ARG A 3 19.47 -5.13 7.52
N ILE A 4 19.17 -6.20 6.80
CA ILE A 4 19.96 -6.63 5.64
C ILE A 4 19.81 -5.62 4.52
N LEU A 5 18.56 -5.23 4.20
CA LEU A 5 18.26 -4.25 3.15
C LEU A 5 18.95 -2.90 3.41
N ALA A 6 18.99 -2.44 4.66
CA ALA A 6 19.64 -1.20 5.04
C ALA A 6 21.14 -1.17 4.64
N GLY A 7 21.81 -2.33 4.63
CA GLY A 7 23.22 -2.44 4.25
C GLY A 7 23.49 -2.29 2.75
N TYR A 8 22.47 -2.40 1.89
CA TYR A 8 22.63 -2.37 0.43
C TYR A 8 22.31 -1.02 -0.22
N GLY A 9 21.66 -0.09 0.49
CA GLY A 9 21.29 1.21 -0.06
C GLY A 9 20.34 1.16 -1.26
N LEU A 10 19.52 0.11 -1.36
CA LEU A 10 18.60 -0.09 -2.47
C LEU A 10 17.21 0.46 -2.15
N THR A 11 16.55 1.02 -3.16
CA THR A 11 15.12 1.33 -3.07
C THR A 11 14.33 0.02 -3.01
N CYS A 12 13.48 -0.11 -2.01
CA CYS A 12 12.69 -1.31 -1.76
C CYS A 12 11.20 -1.06 -2.02
N VAL A 13 10.49 -2.11 -2.41
CA VAL A 13 9.03 -2.15 -2.37
C VAL A 13 8.62 -3.12 -1.29
N VAL A 14 7.99 -2.60 -0.25
CA VAL A 14 7.45 -3.40 0.86
C VAL A 14 6.02 -3.79 0.50
N HIS A 15 5.90 -5.01 0.02
CA HIS A 15 4.66 -5.54 -0.52
C HIS A 15 3.71 -5.97 0.59
N TRP A 16 2.52 -5.38 0.60
CA TRP A 16 1.40 -5.70 1.50
C TRP A 16 1.84 -6.04 2.94
N TYR A 17 2.57 -5.12 3.55
CA TYR A 17 3.03 -5.32 4.92
C TYR A 17 1.85 -5.42 5.89
N SER A 18 1.74 -6.55 6.59
CA SER A 18 0.62 -6.88 7.50
C SER A 18 1.11 -7.36 8.86
N CYS A 19 2.28 -6.90 9.29
CA CYS A 19 2.85 -7.24 10.58
C CYS A 19 2.67 -6.08 11.56
N ASP A 20 2.36 -6.40 12.82
CA ASP A 20 2.21 -5.43 13.91
C ASP A 20 3.53 -4.95 14.52
N ARG A 21 4.66 -5.47 14.02
CA ARG A 21 6.00 -5.19 14.56
C ARG A 21 6.94 -4.73 13.46
N HIS A 22 7.93 -3.93 13.85
CA HIS A 22 9.07 -3.57 13.02
C HIS A 22 8.76 -2.66 11.82
N LEU A 23 7.56 -2.09 11.72
CA LEU A 23 7.23 -1.16 10.65
C LEU A 23 8.23 0.01 10.59
N ASP A 24 8.65 0.53 11.74
CA ASP A 24 9.65 1.61 11.83
C ASP A 24 10.92 1.30 11.04
N ARG A 25 11.38 0.06 11.09
CA ARG A 25 12.60 -0.36 10.38
C ARG A 25 12.47 -0.29 8.87
N TYR A 26 11.25 -0.48 8.35
CA TYR A 26 10.98 -0.36 6.91
C TYR A 26 10.72 1.10 6.53
N LEU A 27 10.13 1.89 7.41
CA LEU A 27 9.95 3.33 7.21
C LEU A 27 11.30 4.09 7.15
N ASP A 28 12.32 3.58 7.86
CA ASP A 28 13.68 4.13 7.86
C ASP A 28 14.47 3.78 6.58
N LEU A 29 13.96 2.87 5.75
CA LEU A 29 14.56 2.53 4.46
C LEU A 29 14.08 3.48 3.35
N ASP A 30 14.80 3.51 2.23
CA ASP A 30 14.29 4.08 0.97
C ASP A 30 13.24 3.13 0.38
N SER A 31 12.03 3.16 0.93
CA SER A 31 10.99 2.19 0.64
C SER A 31 9.72 2.84 0.09
N TYR A 32 9.13 2.15 -0.88
CA TYR A 32 7.73 2.27 -1.24
C TYR A 32 6.94 1.18 -0.54
N PHE A 33 5.66 1.44 -0.32
CA PHE A 33 4.74 0.49 0.31
C PHE A 33 3.56 0.25 -0.61
N THR A 34 3.13 -0.99 -0.72
CA THR A 34 1.89 -1.33 -1.41
C THR A 34 0.84 -1.77 -0.38
N LEU A 35 -0.37 -1.23 -0.53
CA LEU A 35 -1.52 -1.61 0.30
C LEU A 35 -2.37 -2.62 -0.46
N GLY A 36 -2.57 -3.77 0.15
CA GLY A 36 -3.56 -4.74 -0.29
C GLY A 36 -4.96 -4.45 0.25
N PRO A 37 -5.97 -5.25 -0.13
CA PRO A 37 -7.35 -5.12 0.34
C PRO A 37 -7.52 -5.24 1.86
N GLY A 38 -6.53 -5.74 2.59
CA GLY A 38 -6.48 -5.71 4.04
C GLY A 38 -6.63 -4.31 4.65
N VAL A 39 -6.42 -3.24 3.87
CA VAL A 39 -6.60 -1.86 4.36
C VAL A 39 -7.99 -1.59 4.94
N PHE A 40 -9.01 -2.35 4.55
CA PHE A 40 -10.36 -2.17 5.08
C PHE A 40 -10.54 -2.71 6.51
N ALA A 41 -9.73 -3.69 6.94
CA ALA A 41 -9.96 -4.39 8.20
C ALA A 41 -8.70 -4.66 9.04
N ASP A 42 -7.55 -4.90 8.40
CA ASP A 42 -6.31 -5.27 9.09
C ASP A 42 -5.64 -4.04 9.73
N PRO A 43 -5.53 -3.97 11.07
CA PRO A 43 -4.92 -2.84 11.76
C PRO A 43 -3.48 -2.57 11.32
N ALA A 44 -2.70 -3.61 11.00
CA ALA A 44 -1.31 -3.45 10.58
C ALA A 44 -1.22 -2.80 9.19
N VAL A 45 -2.06 -3.21 8.24
CA VAL A 45 -2.15 -2.59 6.92
C VAL A 45 -2.63 -1.14 7.02
N ARG A 46 -3.60 -0.88 7.88
CA ARG A 46 -4.12 0.47 8.16
C ARG A 46 -3.03 1.38 8.73
N GLU A 47 -2.15 0.84 9.57
CA GLU A 47 -1.03 1.59 10.14
C GLU A 47 0.00 1.97 9.06
N VAL A 48 0.27 1.09 8.11
CA VAL A 48 1.09 1.41 6.93
C VAL A 48 0.46 2.57 6.15
N ALA A 49 -0.85 2.51 5.92
CA ALA A 49 -1.56 3.58 5.22
C ALA A 49 -1.40 4.93 5.92
N ARG A 50 -1.43 4.96 7.26
CA ARG A 50 -1.25 6.20 8.03
C ARG A 50 0.18 6.74 7.99
N ARG A 51 1.18 5.86 8.02
CA ARG A 51 2.57 6.22 8.34
C ARG A 51 3.51 6.21 7.15
N ALA A 52 3.17 5.58 6.04
CA ALA A 52 4.01 5.59 4.85
C ALA A 52 4.34 7.03 4.43
N PRO A 53 5.58 7.34 4.05
CA PRO A 53 5.94 8.68 3.64
C PRO A 53 5.10 9.15 2.46
N ARG A 54 4.85 10.45 2.38
CA ARG A 54 4.13 11.06 1.27
C ARG A 54 4.80 10.71 -0.07
N GLY A 55 4.02 10.27 -1.06
CA GLY A 55 4.55 9.88 -2.36
C GLY A 55 5.24 8.51 -2.38
N ARG A 56 5.07 7.70 -1.33
CA ARG A 56 5.66 6.36 -1.23
C ARG A 56 4.62 5.25 -1.08
N LEU A 57 3.35 5.55 -1.31
CA LEU A 57 2.25 4.61 -1.12
C LEU A 57 1.58 4.28 -2.46
N LEU A 58 1.41 2.99 -2.71
CA LEU A 58 0.72 2.41 -3.86
C LEU A 58 -0.38 1.48 -3.37
N VAL A 59 -1.28 1.10 -4.26
CA VAL A 59 -2.32 0.09 -3.97
C VAL A 59 -2.24 -1.06 -4.94
N GLU A 60 -2.65 -2.24 -4.48
CA GLU A 60 -2.63 -3.47 -5.27
C GLU A 60 -3.71 -4.45 -4.83
N THR A 61 -4.06 -5.40 -5.67
CA THR A 61 -4.97 -6.49 -5.31
C THR A 61 -4.24 -7.79 -4.98
N ASP A 62 -3.02 -7.94 -5.44
CA ASP A 62 -2.24 -9.19 -5.43
C ASP A 62 -2.99 -10.35 -6.10
N GLY A 63 -3.82 -9.99 -7.08
CA GLY A 63 -4.69 -10.92 -7.79
C GLY A 63 -6.03 -11.17 -7.10
N LEU A 64 -6.97 -11.74 -7.86
CA LEU A 64 -8.35 -11.94 -7.39
C LEU A 64 -8.44 -12.86 -6.18
N SER A 65 -7.63 -13.92 -6.14
CA SER A 65 -7.64 -14.88 -5.03
C SER A 65 -7.23 -14.23 -3.71
N ALA A 66 -6.22 -13.36 -3.75
CA ALA A 66 -5.78 -12.63 -2.56
C ALA A 66 -6.81 -11.60 -2.11
N ALA A 67 -7.44 -10.90 -3.06
CA ALA A 67 -8.51 -9.97 -2.77
C ALA A 67 -9.73 -10.68 -2.15
N GLN A 68 -10.13 -11.83 -2.70
CA GLN A 68 -11.23 -12.64 -2.17
C GLN A 68 -10.93 -13.12 -0.75
N TRP A 69 -9.71 -13.59 -0.52
CA TRP A 69 -9.28 -14.01 0.82
C TRP A 69 -9.37 -12.86 1.83
N ALA A 70 -8.85 -11.69 1.48
CA ALA A 70 -8.80 -10.54 2.38
C ALA A 70 -10.19 -9.97 2.67
N LEU A 71 -11.10 -10.01 1.69
CA LEU A 71 -12.46 -9.46 1.81
C LEU A 71 -13.49 -10.49 2.31
N GLY A 72 -13.15 -11.79 2.33
CA GLY A 72 -14.05 -12.86 2.73
C GLY A 72 -15.24 -13.04 1.79
N ARG A 73 -15.11 -12.63 0.51
CA ARG A 73 -16.15 -12.75 -0.51
C ARG A 73 -15.56 -12.90 -1.89
N GLU A 74 -16.37 -13.35 -2.85
CA GLU A 74 -15.98 -13.33 -4.25
C GLU A 74 -15.76 -11.90 -4.75
N VAL A 75 -14.74 -11.73 -5.58
CA VAL A 75 -14.44 -10.49 -6.29
C VAL A 75 -14.34 -10.82 -7.78
N PRO A 76 -15.34 -10.45 -8.57
CA PRO A 76 -15.29 -10.67 -10.01
C PRO A 76 -14.25 -9.74 -10.65
N PRO A 77 -13.63 -10.16 -11.78
CA PRO A 77 -12.57 -9.39 -12.44
C PRO A 77 -12.95 -7.94 -12.76
N GLU A 78 -14.21 -7.70 -13.13
CA GLU A 78 -14.75 -6.38 -13.45
C GLU A 78 -14.80 -5.42 -12.26
N GLU A 79 -14.78 -5.93 -11.02
CA GLU A 79 -14.70 -5.11 -9.80
C GLU A 79 -13.30 -4.58 -9.49
N THR A 80 -12.25 -5.08 -10.14
CA THR A 80 -10.86 -4.76 -9.79
C THR A 80 -10.60 -3.26 -9.73
N GLY A 81 -11.06 -2.52 -10.75
CA GLY A 81 -10.88 -1.06 -10.79
C GLY A 81 -11.63 -0.34 -9.66
N ALA A 82 -12.86 -0.76 -9.37
CA ALA A 82 -13.67 -0.21 -8.27
C ALA A 82 -13.04 -0.52 -6.91
N LEU A 83 -12.47 -1.72 -6.73
CA LEU A 83 -11.77 -2.12 -5.52
C LEU A 83 -10.52 -1.25 -5.28
N LEU A 84 -9.67 -1.08 -6.29
CA LEU A 84 -8.51 -0.20 -6.19
C LEU A 84 -8.89 1.24 -5.85
N ALA A 85 -9.94 1.76 -6.47
CA ALA A 85 -10.46 3.09 -6.16
C ALA A 85 -10.98 3.18 -4.71
N ALA A 86 -11.65 2.14 -4.22
CA ALA A 86 -12.11 2.08 -2.83
C ALA A 86 -10.95 2.05 -1.84
N MET A 87 -9.88 1.30 -2.14
CA MET A 87 -8.67 1.25 -1.32
C MET A 87 -7.97 2.61 -1.26
N LEU A 88 -7.88 3.34 -2.37
CA LEU A 88 -7.34 4.70 -2.38
C LEU A 88 -8.19 5.67 -1.55
N ARG A 89 -9.52 5.56 -1.58
CA ARG A 89 -10.39 6.35 -0.72
C ARG A 89 -10.18 6.04 0.76
N GLU A 90 -10.04 4.77 1.11
CA GLU A 90 -9.76 4.36 2.50
C GLU A 90 -8.40 4.89 2.96
N ALA A 91 -7.36 4.76 2.13
CA ALA A 91 -6.05 5.33 2.41
C ALA A 91 -6.12 6.86 2.60
N ALA A 92 -6.88 7.55 1.77
CA ALA A 92 -7.10 9.00 1.91
C ALA A 92 -7.71 9.36 3.27
N LEU A 93 -8.75 8.63 3.70
CA LEU A 93 -9.36 8.81 5.01
C LEU A 93 -8.36 8.61 6.14
N LEU A 94 -7.58 7.54 6.09
CA LEU A 94 -6.57 7.22 7.10
C LEU A 94 -5.46 8.28 7.18
N ARG A 95 -5.13 8.90 6.07
CA ARG A 95 -4.09 9.93 5.98
C ARG A 95 -4.63 11.36 6.20
N GLY A 96 -5.94 11.55 6.25
CA GLY A 96 -6.55 12.87 6.37
C GLY A 96 -6.37 13.76 5.15
N VAL A 97 -6.33 13.18 3.95
CA VAL A 97 -6.23 13.89 2.67
C VAL A 97 -7.46 13.62 1.79
N SER A 98 -7.64 14.38 0.72
CA SER A 98 -8.72 14.12 -0.23
C SER A 98 -8.44 12.87 -1.07
N PRO A 99 -9.47 12.17 -1.58
CA PRO A 99 -9.28 11.06 -2.51
C PRO A 99 -8.51 11.45 -3.77
N GLU A 100 -8.72 12.66 -4.28
CA GLU A 100 -8.00 13.21 -5.44
C GLU A 100 -6.51 13.36 -5.14
N THR A 101 -6.17 13.91 -3.97
CA THR A 101 -4.78 14.04 -3.51
C THR A 101 -4.13 12.67 -3.39
N MET A 102 -4.81 11.71 -2.74
CA MET A 102 -4.26 10.35 -2.57
C MET A 102 -4.01 9.67 -3.92
N ARG A 103 -4.94 9.82 -4.87
CA ARG A 103 -4.78 9.25 -6.22
C ARG A 103 -3.62 9.89 -6.96
N ALA A 104 -3.47 11.21 -6.88
CA ALA A 104 -2.37 11.92 -7.51
C ALA A 104 -1.01 11.52 -6.91
N GLU A 105 -0.94 11.37 -5.59
CA GLU A 105 0.28 10.91 -4.90
C GLU A 105 0.64 9.47 -5.26
N ALA A 106 -0.33 8.56 -5.33
CA ALA A 106 -0.11 7.18 -5.74
C ALA A 106 0.36 7.09 -7.20
N HIS A 107 -0.23 7.90 -8.10
CA HIS A 107 0.21 7.97 -9.49
C HIS A 107 1.65 8.49 -9.60
N ALA A 108 1.98 9.57 -8.89
CA ALA A 108 3.33 10.12 -8.85
C ALA A 108 4.34 9.10 -8.30
N ALA A 109 3.97 8.35 -7.25
CA ALA A 109 4.78 7.28 -6.69
C ALA A 109 5.04 6.16 -7.72
N PHE A 110 4.01 5.76 -8.46
CA PHE A 110 4.14 4.78 -9.54
C PHE A 110 5.11 5.27 -10.62
N CYS A 111 4.95 6.50 -11.10
CA CYS A 111 5.82 7.08 -12.11
C CYS A 111 7.28 7.16 -11.62
N ALA A 112 7.49 7.59 -10.39
CA ALA A 112 8.84 7.68 -9.81
C ALA A 112 9.51 6.31 -9.67
N LEU A 113 8.75 5.30 -9.23
CA LEU A 113 9.29 3.95 -8.99
C LEU A 113 9.59 3.20 -10.29
N TYR A 114 8.72 3.32 -11.28
CA TYR A 114 8.81 2.55 -12.53
C TYR A 114 9.32 3.35 -13.73
N GLY A 115 9.63 4.62 -13.57
CA GLY A 115 10.14 5.47 -14.65
C GLY A 115 9.09 5.80 -15.72
N ALA A 116 7.84 5.81 -15.33
CA ALA A 116 6.73 6.03 -16.28
C ALA A 116 6.27 7.50 -16.33
#